data_3131f1c169f47f2455e57d924791144d
#
_entry.id   3131f1c169f47f2455e57d924791144d
#
_cell.length_a   1.000
_cell.length_b   1.000
_cell.length_c   1.000
_cell.angle_alpha   90.00
_cell.angle_beta   90.00
_cell.angle_gamma   90.00
#
_symmetry.space_group_name_H-M   'P 1'
#
loop_
_entity.id
_entity.type
_entity.pdbx_description
1 polymer ?
#
loop_
_entity_poly.entity_id
_entity_poly.type
_entity_poly.pdbx_seq_one_letter_code
_entity_poly.pdbx_strand_id
1 'polypeptide(L)'
;MLSAIKTHFPSTKGSWIKYTLTSLPIIFAAMILSINSFIDNFMATSISGGNQSLSYANQWTQYCTGIISATTLVGSSLFGQYLGLKDKSKIREVVRARMLIAFIIAFIFFIPGLFSPHFLINVSSGFDKNLDSKIVENAVNYMRIITFSWLLQAFFYTYSMIIREAGYGNISLVASLISLFMNILFNSLFTFVLNFGIYGLAISTIISLIAPIIFIILFLFFRSRILILNPLKIFSISKLVWIQIGNRFSTFILATIGSICVSTRFIFWNIGYETGRIGSNPDFHLSAANILGISGMFFNIFWTTFESINANVAIFVGRELGNNNYEKAKQNAKELQGFHLTFALVLGSLLFSLSFAIEHMTFLTKGYLEQLKEIVGNEKFELLKNDASKEYLENLKWTIWPLSWNMPLWIWYITKSRIISGGGRTNIVSLVDACSGLIQIGWISIINFIIVPNSNIAFPWAYSIFFLSDILKVPLFEILYRKVRWAKNITMEGTVAKSLEN
;
A
#
# COMPACT_ATOMS: atom_id res chain seq x y z
N MET A 1 -0.58 6.25 35.39
CA MET A 1 -0.43 6.41 33.93
C MET A 1 0.64 5.48 33.35
N LEU A 2 1.88 5.47 33.84
CA LEU A 2 2.96 4.58 33.37
C LEU A 2 2.65 3.07 33.50
N SER A 3 1.96 2.63 34.55
CA SER A 3 1.54 1.23 34.72
C SER A 3 0.52 0.78 33.68
N ALA A 4 -0.41 1.67 33.29
CA ALA A 4 -1.39 1.38 32.24
C ALA A 4 -0.75 1.30 30.85
N ILE A 5 0.30 2.08 30.59
CA ILE A 5 1.05 2.01 29.32
C ILE A 5 1.82 0.69 29.23
N LYS A 6 2.46 0.24 30.32
CA LYS A 6 3.20 -1.03 30.36
C LYS A 6 2.34 -2.24 29.99
N THR A 7 1.03 -2.22 30.25
CA THR A 7 0.13 -3.34 29.90
C THR A 7 -0.12 -3.47 28.39
N HIS A 8 0.26 -2.49 27.58
CA HIS A 8 0.16 -2.53 26.12
C HIS A 8 1.40 -3.09 25.45
N PHE A 9 2.47 -3.36 26.18
CA PHE A 9 3.69 -3.96 25.63
C PHE A 9 3.77 -5.44 25.97
N PRO A 10 4.48 -6.27 25.15
CA PRO A 10 4.69 -7.67 25.46
C PRO A 10 5.29 -7.84 26.86
N SER A 11 4.63 -8.65 27.68
CA SER A 11 4.94 -8.82 29.09
C SER A 11 6.18 -9.64 29.36
N THR A 12 6.57 -10.52 28.41
CA THR A 12 7.68 -11.45 28.54
C THR A 12 8.66 -11.38 27.37
N LYS A 13 9.93 -11.74 27.62
CA LYS A 13 10.92 -11.89 26.53
C LYS A 13 10.46 -12.88 25.46
N GLY A 14 9.74 -13.94 25.87
CA GLY A 14 9.18 -14.93 24.95
C GLY A 14 8.15 -14.34 24.00
N SER A 15 7.24 -13.45 24.49
CA SER A 15 6.29 -12.73 23.64
C SER A 15 6.99 -11.83 22.64
N TRP A 16 8.02 -11.08 23.05
CA TRP A 16 8.82 -10.25 22.15
C TRP A 16 9.46 -11.07 21.03
N ILE A 17 10.16 -12.16 21.37
CA ILE A 17 10.79 -13.04 20.39
C ILE A 17 9.75 -13.60 19.43
N LYS A 18 8.62 -14.08 19.93
CA LYS A 18 7.54 -14.65 19.12
C LYS A 18 6.99 -13.66 18.11
N TYR A 19 6.67 -12.44 18.53
CA TYR A 19 6.14 -11.41 17.62
C TYR A 19 7.21 -10.95 16.62
N THR A 20 8.46 -10.78 17.07
CA THR A 20 9.58 -10.38 16.20
C THR A 20 9.85 -11.42 15.11
N LEU A 21 9.99 -12.71 15.48
CA LEU A 21 10.24 -13.79 14.51
C LEU A 21 9.10 -13.95 13.48
N THR A 22 7.86 -13.61 13.86
CA THR A 22 6.73 -13.64 12.93
C THR A 22 6.71 -12.41 12.03
N SER A 23 7.01 -11.23 12.58
CA SER A 23 6.87 -9.94 11.89
C SER A 23 8.04 -9.61 10.96
N LEU A 24 9.28 -9.89 11.38
CA LEU A 24 10.46 -9.50 10.60
C LEU A 24 10.46 -10.03 9.16
N PRO A 25 10.17 -11.33 8.90
CA PRO A 25 10.12 -11.81 7.53
C PRO A 25 9.05 -11.10 6.69
N ILE A 26 7.92 -10.73 7.30
CA ILE A 26 6.83 -10.03 6.61
C ILE A 26 7.24 -8.59 6.30
N ILE A 27 7.85 -7.90 7.25
CA ILE A 27 8.36 -6.54 7.08
C ILE A 27 9.41 -6.51 5.97
N PHE A 28 10.41 -7.39 6.03
CA PHE A 28 11.44 -7.47 4.99
C PHE A 28 10.88 -7.84 3.62
N ALA A 29 9.89 -8.76 3.56
CA ALA A 29 9.22 -9.07 2.30
C ALA A 29 8.55 -7.85 1.67
N ALA A 30 7.87 -7.03 2.48
CA ALA A 30 7.23 -5.81 2.02
C ALA A 30 8.26 -4.72 1.64
N MET A 31 9.36 -4.59 2.39
CA MET A 31 10.47 -3.69 2.03
C MET A 31 11.06 -4.04 0.67
N ILE A 32 11.31 -5.31 0.41
CA ILE A 32 11.83 -5.79 -0.88
C ILE A 32 10.89 -5.45 -2.03
N LEU A 33 9.57 -5.61 -1.84
CA LEU A 33 8.59 -5.22 -2.85
C LEU A 33 8.55 -3.70 -3.09
N SER A 34 8.76 -2.90 -2.05
CA SER A 34 8.88 -1.44 -2.18
C SER A 34 10.17 -1.05 -2.92
N ILE A 35 11.26 -1.78 -2.69
CA ILE A 35 12.54 -1.60 -3.41
C ILE A 35 12.37 -1.94 -4.90
N ASN A 36 11.57 -2.94 -5.28
CA ASN A 36 11.26 -3.21 -6.68
C ASN A 36 10.68 -1.96 -7.39
N SER A 37 9.68 -1.34 -6.79
CA SER A 37 9.08 -0.12 -7.36
C SER A 37 10.08 1.04 -7.43
N PHE A 38 10.98 1.15 -6.46
CA PHE A 38 12.06 2.13 -6.49
C PHE A 38 13.00 1.89 -7.68
N ILE A 39 13.42 0.64 -7.92
CA ILE A 39 14.31 0.28 -9.02
C ILE A 39 13.66 0.55 -10.37
N ASP A 40 12.38 0.19 -10.55
CA ASP A 40 11.64 0.46 -11.79
C ASP A 40 11.64 1.94 -12.11
N ASN A 41 11.32 2.80 -11.14
CA ASN A 41 11.32 4.24 -11.32
C ASN A 41 12.74 4.80 -11.54
N PHE A 42 13.74 4.27 -10.83
CA PHE A 42 15.13 4.68 -11.00
C PHE A 42 15.63 4.35 -12.43
N MET A 43 15.34 3.15 -12.93
CA MET A 43 15.69 2.77 -14.29
C MET A 43 14.91 3.58 -15.35
N ALA A 44 13.66 3.96 -15.06
CA ALA A 44 12.87 4.83 -15.93
C ALA A 44 13.46 6.23 -16.08
N THR A 45 14.29 6.72 -15.13
CA THR A 45 14.97 8.01 -15.27
C THR A 45 16.02 8.01 -16.40
N SER A 46 16.51 6.85 -16.82
CA SER A 46 17.40 6.73 -17.97
C SER A 46 16.70 6.83 -19.32
N ILE A 47 15.37 6.92 -19.34
CA ILE A 47 14.54 7.01 -20.53
C ILE A 47 13.92 8.42 -20.56
N SER A 48 14.09 9.17 -21.66
CA SER A 48 13.50 10.51 -21.79
C SER A 48 11.99 10.49 -21.55
N GLY A 49 11.51 11.26 -20.56
CA GLY A 49 10.12 11.28 -20.12
C GLY A 49 9.62 9.98 -19.47
N GLY A 50 10.49 8.96 -19.30
CA GLY A 50 10.11 7.62 -18.84
C GLY A 50 9.55 7.61 -17.43
N ASN A 51 10.15 8.33 -16.48
CA ASN A 51 9.66 8.39 -15.11
C ASN A 51 8.26 9.03 -15.01
N GLN A 52 8.00 10.08 -15.77
CA GLN A 52 6.69 10.73 -15.79
C GLN A 52 5.63 9.83 -16.44
N SER A 53 5.96 9.19 -17.56
CA SER A 53 5.10 8.21 -18.25
C SER A 53 4.75 7.04 -17.32
N LEU A 54 5.75 6.51 -16.61
CA LEU A 54 5.59 5.43 -15.64
C LEU A 54 4.66 5.85 -14.48
N SER A 55 4.82 7.07 -13.98
CA SER A 55 4.04 7.59 -12.86
C SER A 55 2.55 7.67 -13.18
N TYR A 56 2.19 8.15 -14.38
CA TYR A 56 0.79 8.22 -14.80
C TYR A 56 0.15 6.84 -14.95
N ALA A 57 0.87 5.87 -15.50
CA ALA A 57 0.38 4.52 -15.65
C ALA A 57 0.29 3.78 -14.30
N ASN A 58 1.32 3.92 -13.44
CA ASN A 58 1.37 3.29 -12.13
C ASN A 58 0.33 3.83 -11.15
N GLN A 59 -0.19 5.03 -11.36
CA GLN A 59 -1.34 5.54 -10.61
C GLN A 59 -2.53 4.56 -10.67
N TRP A 60 -2.81 3.98 -11.84
CA TRP A 60 -3.87 2.99 -12.01
C TRP A 60 -3.52 1.63 -11.39
N THR A 61 -2.25 1.26 -11.42
CA THR A 61 -1.75 0.09 -10.69
C THR A 61 -1.99 0.25 -9.18
N GLN A 62 -1.76 1.44 -8.63
CA GLN A 62 -2.02 1.74 -7.22
C GLN A 62 -3.52 1.67 -6.88
N TYR A 63 -4.42 2.19 -7.74
CA TYR A 63 -5.86 2.03 -7.54
C TYR A 63 -6.26 0.54 -7.51
N CYS A 64 -5.81 -0.23 -8.50
CA CYS A 64 -6.12 -1.66 -8.60
C CYS A 64 -5.64 -2.43 -7.34
N THR A 65 -4.37 -2.30 -6.99
CA THR A 65 -3.77 -3.00 -5.84
C THR A 65 -4.31 -2.51 -4.51
N GLY A 66 -4.62 -1.21 -4.38
CA GLY A 66 -5.24 -0.64 -3.20
C GLY A 66 -6.64 -1.21 -2.94
N ILE A 67 -7.47 -1.37 -3.97
CA ILE A 67 -8.79 -1.98 -3.86
C ILE A 67 -8.67 -3.48 -3.55
N ILE A 68 -7.76 -4.21 -4.19
CA ILE A 68 -7.48 -5.62 -3.86
C ILE A 68 -7.06 -5.75 -2.38
N SER A 69 -6.19 -4.88 -1.90
CA SER A 69 -5.76 -4.85 -0.50
C SER A 69 -6.92 -4.57 0.46
N ALA A 70 -7.80 -3.63 0.12
CA ALA A 70 -9.00 -3.31 0.90
C ALA A 70 -9.95 -4.51 1.03
N THR A 71 -10.14 -5.28 -0.06
CA THR A 71 -10.96 -6.51 -0.04
C THR A 71 -10.36 -7.60 0.82
N THR A 72 -9.04 -7.66 0.87
CA THR A 72 -8.30 -8.64 1.66
C THR A 72 -8.65 -8.55 3.14
N LEU A 73 -8.92 -7.35 3.67
CA LEU A 73 -9.29 -7.14 5.06
C LEU A 73 -10.57 -7.89 5.47
N VAL A 74 -11.55 -7.94 4.58
CA VAL A 74 -12.82 -8.67 4.84
C VAL A 74 -12.54 -10.17 4.97
N GLY A 75 -11.72 -10.71 4.07
CA GLY A 75 -11.37 -12.13 4.07
C GLY A 75 -10.39 -12.53 5.17
N SER A 76 -9.49 -11.63 5.59
CA SER A 76 -8.47 -11.89 6.61
C SER A 76 -9.06 -12.28 7.96
N SER A 77 -10.11 -11.59 8.42
CA SER A 77 -10.78 -11.89 9.68
C SER A 77 -11.44 -13.29 9.69
N LEU A 78 -12.11 -13.66 8.60
CA LEU A 78 -12.69 -14.99 8.43
C LEU A 78 -11.61 -16.06 8.36
N PHE A 79 -10.57 -15.82 7.56
CA PHE A 79 -9.47 -16.76 7.39
C PHE A 79 -8.75 -17.06 8.71
N GLY A 80 -8.39 -16.02 9.48
CA GLY A 80 -7.74 -16.18 10.77
C GLY A 80 -8.57 -16.97 11.77
N GLN A 81 -9.87 -16.71 11.83
CA GLN A 81 -10.76 -17.44 12.76
C GLN A 81 -11.01 -18.89 12.32
N TYR A 82 -11.21 -19.17 11.00
CA TYR A 82 -11.31 -20.55 10.52
C TYR A 82 -10.00 -21.34 10.68
N LEU A 83 -8.84 -20.67 10.60
CA LEU A 83 -7.56 -21.29 10.97
C LEU A 83 -7.54 -21.70 12.46
N GLY A 84 -8.12 -20.90 13.34
CA GLY A 84 -8.29 -21.23 14.75
C GLY A 84 -9.14 -22.47 14.94
N LEU A 85 -10.29 -22.56 14.30
CA LEU A 85 -11.19 -23.71 14.30
C LEU A 85 -10.61 -24.95 13.62
N LYS A 86 -9.52 -24.80 12.84
CA LYS A 86 -8.92 -25.88 12.03
C LYS A 86 -9.89 -26.49 11.01
N ASP A 87 -10.93 -25.74 10.58
CA ASP A 87 -11.90 -26.19 9.57
C ASP A 87 -11.30 -26.09 8.17
N LYS A 88 -10.75 -27.21 7.72
CA LYS A 88 -10.07 -27.31 6.42
C LYS A 88 -10.98 -27.01 5.22
N SER A 89 -12.29 -27.29 5.32
CA SER A 89 -13.25 -27.04 4.25
C SER A 89 -13.47 -25.53 4.10
N LYS A 90 -13.77 -24.84 5.19
CA LYS A 90 -14.05 -23.42 5.22
C LYS A 90 -12.82 -22.57 4.91
N ILE A 91 -11.63 -22.99 5.35
CA ILE A 91 -10.37 -22.35 4.95
C ILE A 91 -10.23 -22.32 3.43
N ARG A 92 -10.46 -23.46 2.73
CA ARG A 92 -10.40 -23.51 1.27
C ARG A 92 -11.43 -22.63 0.58
N GLU A 93 -12.65 -22.59 1.12
CA GLU A 93 -13.73 -21.77 0.58
C GLU A 93 -13.40 -20.27 0.71
N VAL A 94 -12.86 -19.84 1.85
CA VAL A 94 -12.42 -18.44 2.05
C VAL A 94 -11.27 -18.07 1.13
N VAL A 95 -10.29 -18.97 0.92
CA VAL A 95 -9.19 -18.75 -0.06
C VAL A 95 -9.75 -18.55 -1.47
N ARG A 96 -10.70 -19.39 -1.90
CA ARG A 96 -11.36 -19.28 -3.21
C ARG A 96 -12.11 -17.97 -3.35
N ALA A 97 -12.88 -17.59 -2.32
CA ALA A 97 -13.64 -16.33 -2.35
C ALA A 97 -12.73 -15.11 -2.45
N ARG A 98 -11.65 -15.05 -1.65
CA ARG A 98 -10.68 -13.94 -1.72
C ARG A 98 -10.04 -13.84 -3.09
N MET A 99 -9.64 -14.97 -3.68
CA MET A 99 -9.03 -15.01 -4.99
C MET A 99 -10.01 -14.58 -6.09
N LEU A 100 -11.25 -15.09 -6.05
CA LEU A 100 -12.29 -14.74 -7.00
C LEU A 100 -12.57 -13.22 -6.99
N ILE A 101 -12.73 -12.63 -5.82
CA ILE A 101 -12.96 -11.18 -5.65
C ILE A 101 -11.76 -10.40 -6.19
N ALA A 102 -10.53 -10.79 -5.88
CA ALA A 102 -9.32 -10.13 -6.36
C ALA A 102 -9.22 -10.18 -7.89
N PHE A 103 -9.54 -11.32 -8.51
CA PHE A 103 -9.58 -11.43 -9.98
C PHE A 103 -10.67 -10.58 -10.61
N ILE A 104 -11.87 -10.52 -10.02
CA ILE A 104 -12.95 -9.66 -10.54
C ILE A 104 -12.49 -8.20 -10.53
N ILE A 105 -11.86 -7.73 -9.44
CA ILE A 105 -11.33 -6.36 -9.35
C ILE A 105 -10.26 -6.13 -10.41
N ALA A 106 -9.26 -7.01 -10.50
CA ALA A 106 -8.21 -6.90 -11.50
C ALA A 106 -8.78 -6.85 -12.93
N PHE A 107 -9.82 -7.64 -13.22
CA PHE A 107 -10.48 -7.68 -14.52
C PHE A 107 -11.24 -6.38 -14.83
N ILE A 108 -11.85 -5.75 -13.82
CA ILE A 108 -12.51 -4.43 -13.95
C ILE A 108 -11.50 -3.37 -14.38
N PHE A 109 -10.26 -3.41 -13.88
CA PHE A 109 -9.19 -2.49 -14.29
C PHE A 109 -8.52 -2.92 -15.60
N PHE A 110 -8.39 -4.22 -15.84
CA PHE A 110 -7.75 -4.78 -17.03
C PHE A 110 -8.44 -4.30 -18.33
N ILE A 111 -9.77 -4.33 -18.35
CA ILE A 111 -10.55 -3.94 -19.54
C ILE A 111 -10.24 -2.50 -19.99
N PRO A 112 -10.44 -1.47 -19.15
CA PRO A 112 -10.14 -0.11 -19.57
C PRO A 112 -8.63 0.15 -19.78
N GLY A 113 -7.75 -0.53 -19.04
CA GLY A 113 -6.31 -0.44 -19.23
C GLY A 113 -5.86 -0.93 -20.61
N LEU A 114 -6.50 -1.97 -21.13
CA LEU A 114 -6.19 -2.53 -22.44
C LEU A 114 -6.86 -1.75 -23.59
N PHE A 115 -8.15 -1.44 -23.46
CA PHE A 115 -8.96 -0.89 -24.57
C PHE A 115 -9.03 0.64 -24.60
N SER A 116 -8.83 1.31 -23.46
CA SER A 116 -8.92 2.77 -23.36
C SER A 116 -7.77 3.41 -22.57
N PRO A 117 -6.49 3.01 -22.84
CA PRO A 117 -5.36 3.51 -22.06
C PRO A 117 -5.18 5.03 -22.19
N HIS A 118 -5.45 5.63 -23.36
CA HIS A 118 -5.41 7.09 -23.55
C HIS A 118 -6.32 7.84 -22.57
N PHE A 119 -7.55 7.36 -22.37
CA PHE A 119 -8.47 7.97 -21.40
C PHE A 119 -7.91 7.90 -19.98
N LEU A 120 -7.38 6.74 -19.59
CA LEU A 120 -6.81 6.55 -18.26
C LEU A 120 -5.60 7.45 -18.02
N ILE A 121 -4.71 7.61 -19.00
CA ILE A 121 -3.56 8.48 -18.90
C ILE A 121 -3.98 9.95 -18.83
N ASN A 122 -4.97 10.39 -19.63
CA ASN A 122 -5.50 11.75 -19.55
C ASN A 122 -6.10 12.05 -18.16
N VAL A 123 -6.81 11.10 -17.56
CA VAL A 123 -7.33 11.27 -16.19
C VAL A 123 -6.18 11.39 -15.18
N SER A 124 -5.15 10.53 -15.26
CA SER A 124 -4.04 10.59 -14.31
C SER A 124 -3.15 11.82 -14.47
N SER A 125 -3.06 12.38 -15.68
CA SER A 125 -2.37 13.66 -15.93
C SER A 125 -3.20 14.91 -15.56
N GLY A 126 -4.46 14.72 -15.11
CA GLY A 126 -5.36 15.84 -14.82
C GLY A 126 -5.85 16.57 -16.07
N PHE A 127 -5.89 15.89 -17.22
CA PHE A 127 -6.23 16.48 -18.54
C PHE A 127 -5.31 17.63 -18.95
N ASP A 128 -4.04 17.58 -18.55
CA ASP A 128 -3.03 18.59 -18.92
C ASP A 128 -2.85 18.64 -20.44
N LYS A 129 -3.24 19.79 -21.04
CA LYS A 129 -3.15 20.02 -22.49
C LYS A 129 -1.74 20.32 -22.96
N ASN A 130 -0.85 20.69 -22.04
CA ASN A 130 0.54 21.05 -22.32
C ASN A 130 1.50 19.86 -22.17
N LEU A 131 0.94 18.66 -21.91
CA LEU A 131 1.75 17.47 -21.76
C LEU A 131 2.34 17.04 -23.10
N ASP A 132 3.65 16.75 -23.11
CA ASP A 132 4.37 16.31 -24.30
C ASP A 132 3.72 15.02 -24.86
N SER A 133 3.44 15.02 -26.16
CA SER A 133 2.83 13.90 -26.87
C SER A 133 3.64 12.61 -26.76
N LYS A 134 4.97 12.69 -26.71
CA LYS A 134 5.88 11.55 -26.52
C LYS A 134 5.70 10.92 -25.13
N ILE A 135 5.49 11.71 -24.09
CA ILE A 135 5.23 11.22 -22.74
C ILE A 135 3.88 10.48 -22.70
N VAL A 136 2.86 11.04 -23.33
CA VAL A 136 1.53 10.41 -23.42
C VAL A 136 1.63 9.09 -24.19
N GLU A 137 2.30 9.05 -25.33
CA GLU A 137 2.49 7.84 -26.13
C GLU A 137 3.23 6.75 -25.34
N ASN A 138 4.34 7.10 -24.69
CA ASN A 138 5.09 6.19 -23.83
C ASN A 138 4.24 5.66 -22.68
N ALA A 139 3.46 6.51 -22.02
CA ALA A 139 2.57 6.11 -20.93
C ALA A 139 1.46 5.16 -21.40
N VAL A 140 0.86 5.43 -22.55
CA VAL A 140 -0.18 4.59 -23.16
C VAL A 140 0.36 3.21 -23.54
N ASN A 141 1.53 3.18 -24.17
CA ASN A 141 2.17 1.94 -24.58
C ASN A 141 2.61 1.10 -23.38
N TYR A 142 3.18 1.74 -22.35
CA TYR A 142 3.47 1.08 -21.08
C TYR A 142 2.20 0.54 -20.42
N MET A 143 1.11 1.34 -20.38
CA MET A 143 -0.17 0.96 -19.77
C MET A 143 -0.73 -0.32 -20.41
N ARG A 144 -0.72 -0.43 -21.73
CA ARG A 144 -1.23 -1.60 -22.45
C ARG A 144 -0.53 -2.90 -22.02
N ILE A 145 0.77 -2.82 -21.75
CA ILE A 145 1.55 -3.99 -21.33
C ILE A 145 1.37 -4.25 -19.83
N ILE A 146 1.53 -3.21 -18.98
CA ILE A 146 1.50 -3.38 -17.54
C ILE A 146 0.14 -3.85 -17.02
N THR A 147 -0.93 -3.57 -17.75
CA THR A 147 -2.29 -4.04 -17.49
C THR A 147 -2.37 -5.56 -17.29
N PHE A 148 -1.57 -6.36 -18.01
CA PHE A 148 -1.49 -7.81 -17.80
C PHE A 148 -0.91 -8.17 -16.45
N SER A 149 -0.03 -7.34 -15.90
CA SER A 149 0.51 -7.56 -14.56
C SER A 149 -0.57 -7.48 -13.47
N TRP A 150 -1.67 -6.74 -13.66
CA TRP A 150 -2.72 -6.60 -12.66
C TRP A 150 -3.41 -7.93 -12.33
N LEU A 151 -3.58 -8.81 -13.33
CA LEU A 151 -4.11 -10.16 -13.11
C LEU A 151 -3.14 -11.02 -12.30
N LEU A 152 -1.84 -10.93 -12.59
CA LEU A 152 -0.79 -11.61 -11.83
C LEU A 152 -0.64 -11.04 -10.42
N GLN A 153 -0.77 -9.71 -10.28
CA GLN A 153 -0.74 -9.03 -8.98
C GLN A 153 -1.92 -9.46 -8.10
N ALA A 154 -3.13 -9.61 -8.66
CA ALA A 154 -4.28 -10.13 -7.91
C ALA A 154 -3.96 -11.49 -7.28
N PHE A 155 -3.31 -12.38 -8.04
CA PHE A 155 -2.88 -13.68 -7.55
C PHE A 155 -1.75 -13.55 -6.52
N PHE A 156 -0.68 -12.85 -6.85
CA PHE A 156 0.50 -12.71 -6.02
C PHE A 156 0.20 -12.04 -4.67
N TYR A 157 -0.51 -10.90 -4.67
CA TYR A 157 -0.90 -10.19 -3.44
C TYR A 157 -1.81 -11.04 -2.56
N THR A 158 -2.85 -11.65 -3.14
CA THR A 158 -3.79 -12.47 -2.37
C THR A 158 -3.09 -13.66 -1.72
N TYR A 159 -2.24 -14.37 -2.45
CA TYR A 159 -1.49 -15.49 -1.89
C TYR A 159 -0.43 -15.05 -0.88
N SER A 160 0.29 -13.97 -1.13
CA SER A 160 1.25 -13.42 -0.18
C SER A 160 0.60 -13.11 1.16
N MET A 161 -0.61 -12.53 1.15
CA MET A 161 -1.38 -12.29 2.36
C MET A 161 -1.82 -13.58 3.05
N ILE A 162 -2.38 -14.54 2.30
CA ILE A 162 -2.84 -15.83 2.83
C ILE A 162 -1.70 -16.60 3.50
N ILE A 163 -0.53 -16.68 2.87
CA ILE A 163 0.62 -17.40 3.45
C ILE A 163 1.20 -16.71 4.68
N ARG A 164 1.21 -15.37 4.72
CA ARG A 164 1.60 -14.59 5.91
C ARG A 164 0.64 -14.86 7.07
N GLU A 165 -0.66 -14.78 6.84
CA GLU A 165 -1.72 -15.07 7.83
C GLU A 165 -1.73 -16.53 8.28
N ALA A 166 -1.33 -17.45 7.41
CA ALA A 166 -1.14 -18.85 7.76
C ALA A 166 0.11 -19.11 8.64
N GLY A 167 0.99 -18.10 8.77
CA GLY A 167 2.22 -18.17 9.58
C GLY A 167 3.47 -18.53 8.78
N TYR A 168 3.40 -18.49 7.44
CA TYR A 168 4.54 -18.78 6.57
C TYR A 168 5.21 -17.47 6.06
N GLY A 169 5.46 -16.50 6.95
CA GLY A 169 6.07 -15.22 6.60
C GLY A 169 7.42 -15.35 5.88
N ASN A 170 8.25 -16.35 6.26
CA ASN A 170 9.53 -16.63 5.60
C ASN A 170 9.37 -16.97 4.11
N ILE A 171 8.28 -17.64 3.74
CA ILE A 171 8.01 -18.01 2.34
C ILE A 171 7.64 -16.76 1.53
N SER A 172 6.89 -15.84 2.14
CA SER A 172 6.63 -14.53 1.53
C SER A 172 7.92 -13.74 1.31
N LEU A 173 8.89 -13.81 2.26
CA LEU A 173 10.19 -13.17 2.11
C LEU A 173 10.99 -13.75 0.95
N VAL A 174 11.09 -15.07 0.85
CA VAL A 174 11.78 -15.74 -0.26
C VAL A 174 11.13 -15.40 -1.60
N ALA A 175 9.79 -15.41 -1.67
CA ALA A 175 9.05 -15.03 -2.88
C ALA A 175 9.34 -13.57 -3.30
N SER A 176 9.44 -12.64 -2.34
CA SER A 176 9.80 -11.25 -2.62
C SER A 176 11.25 -11.10 -3.11
N LEU A 177 12.20 -11.88 -2.56
CA LEU A 177 13.58 -11.91 -3.04
C LEU A 177 13.68 -12.44 -4.47
N ILE A 178 12.93 -13.49 -4.80
CA ILE A 178 12.83 -14.00 -6.18
C ILE A 178 12.29 -12.91 -7.11
N SER A 179 11.22 -12.21 -6.68
CA SER A 179 10.63 -11.10 -7.46
C SER A 179 11.65 -10.00 -7.71
N LEU A 180 12.39 -9.57 -6.67
CA LEU A 180 13.42 -8.53 -6.78
C LEU A 180 14.54 -8.94 -7.74
N PHE A 181 15.06 -10.16 -7.58
CA PHE A 181 16.13 -10.66 -8.45
C PHE A 181 15.69 -10.70 -9.93
N MET A 182 14.50 -11.24 -10.19
CA MET A 182 13.94 -11.30 -11.53
C MET A 182 13.67 -9.89 -12.10
N ASN A 183 13.16 -8.98 -11.29
CA ASN A 183 12.90 -7.60 -11.71
C ASN A 183 14.21 -6.90 -12.13
N ILE A 184 15.26 -6.95 -11.31
CA ILE A 184 16.56 -6.34 -11.64
C ILE A 184 17.14 -6.96 -12.90
N LEU A 185 17.14 -8.30 -12.99
CA LEU A 185 17.70 -9.04 -14.11
C LEU A 185 17.00 -8.67 -15.43
N PHE A 186 15.67 -8.75 -15.46
CA PHE A 186 14.93 -8.51 -16.68
C PHE A 186 14.79 -7.04 -17.03
N ASN A 187 14.71 -6.13 -16.04
CA ASN A 187 14.81 -4.70 -16.29
C ASN A 187 16.14 -4.35 -16.98
N SER A 188 17.26 -4.86 -16.45
CA SER A 188 18.58 -4.61 -17.04
C SER A 188 18.67 -5.20 -18.45
N LEU A 189 18.19 -6.43 -18.64
CA LEU A 189 18.22 -7.11 -19.94
C LEU A 189 17.38 -6.38 -21.01
N PHE A 190 16.11 -6.10 -20.69
CA PHE A 190 15.20 -5.52 -21.69
C PHE A 190 15.43 -4.04 -21.91
N THR A 191 15.75 -3.28 -20.87
CA THR A 191 15.91 -1.81 -21.00
C THR A 191 17.27 -1.45 -21.57
N PHE A 192 18.37 -2.06 -21.11
CA PHE A 192 19.72 -1.64 -21.47
C PHE A 192 20.40 -2.51 -22.52
N VAL A 193 20.19 -3.84 -22.49
CA VAL A 193 20.84 -4.75 -23.46
C VAL A 193 20.02 -4.83 -24.75
N LEU A 194 18.70 -5.03 -24.65
CA LEU A 194 17.82 -5.16 -25.80
C LEU A 194 17.24 -3.81 -26.28
N ASN A 195 17.47 -2.73 -25.53
CA ASN A 195 17.01 -1.36 -25.86
C ASN A 195 15.50 -1.23 -26.09
N PHE A 196 14.68 -2.03 -25.35
CA PHE A 196 13.22 -1.93 -25.44
C PHE A 196 12.65 -0.69 -24.72
N GLY A 197 13.49 0.10 -24.05
CA GLY A 197 13.05 1.31 -23.36
C GLY A 197 11.96 1.03 -22.33
N ILE A 198 10.90 1.84 -22.37
CA ILE A 198 9.79 1.74 -21.40
C ILE A 198 9.00 0.42 -21.50
N TYR A 199 8.96 -0.19 -22.69
CA TYR A 199 8.35 -1.52 -22.90
C TYR A 199 9.08 -2.60 -22.13
N GLY A 200 10.43 -2.48 -22.06
CA GLY A 200 11.28 -3.39 -21.32
C GLY A 200 10.92 -3.42 -19.83
N LEU A 201 10.66 -2.26 -19.22
CA LEU A 201 10.22 -2.16 -17.82
C LEU A 201 8.87 -2.83 -17.57
N ALA A 202 7.89 -2.66 -18.48
CA ALA A 202 6.59 -3.28 -18.34
C ALA A 202 6.66 -4.82 -18.47
N ILE A 203 7.41 -5.33 -19.43
CA ILE A 203 7.59 -6.78 -19.66
C ILE A 203 8.32 -7.41 -18.48
N SER A 204 9.39 -6.79 -17.98
CA SER A 204 10.14 -7.30 -16.83
C SER A 204 9.30 -7.37 -15.56
N THR A 205 8.43 -6.40 -15.32
CA THR A 205 7.47 -6.43 -14.20
C THR A 205 6.53 -7.64 -14.29
N ILE A 206 6.02 -7.97 -15.47
CA ILE A 206 5.19 -9.17 -15.67
C ILE A 206 5.98 -10.44 -15.36
N ILE A 207 7.18 -10.58 -15.91
CA ILE A 207 8.02 -11.78 -15.73
C ILE A 207 8.45 -11.91 -14.24
N SER A 208 8.78 -10.80 -13.59
CA SER A 208 9.19 -10.80 -12.18
C SER A 208 8.08 -11.24 -11.22
N LEU A 209 6.81 -11.22 -11.64
CA LEU A 209 5.68 -11.74 -10.87
C LEU A 209 5.45 -13.24 -11.09
N ILE A 210 5.79 -13.78 -12.26
CA ILE A 210 5.54 -15.19 -12.60
C ILE A 210 6.38 -16.13 -11.72
N ALA A 211 7.68 -15.86 -11.59
CA ALA A 211 8.60 -16.72 -10.84
C ALA A 211 8.21 -16.89 -9.36
N PRO A 212 7.92 -15.83 -8.58
CA PRO A 212 7.48 -15.97 -7.19
C PRO A 212 6.10 -16.63 -7.08
N ILE A 213 5.20 -16.46 -8.04
CA ILE A 213 3.92 -17.17 -8.08
C ILE A 213 4.14 -18.67 -8.20
N ILE A 214 4.98 -19.10 -9.14
CA ILE A 214 5.34 -20.52 -9.30
C ILE A 214 5.98 -21.05 -8.02
N PHE A 215 6.90 -20.32 -7.41
CA PHE A 215 7.52 -20.71 -6.15
C PHE A 215 6.50 -20.89 -5.02
N ILE A 216 5.55 -19.96 -4.85
CA ILE A 216 4.49 -20.08 -3.85
C ILE A 216 3.62 -21.32 -4.10
N ILE A 217 3.21 -21.56 -5.35
CA ILE A 217 2.39 -22.74 -5.71
C ILE A 217 3.13 -24.03 -5.39
N LEU A 218 4.41 -24.15 -5.77
CA LEU A 218 5.23 -25.31 -5.47
C LEU A 218 5.38 -25.54 -3.96
N PHE A 219 5.69 -24.49 -3.20
CA PHE A 219 5.75 -24.58 -1.74
C PHE A 219 4.45 -25.12 -1.15
N LEU A 220 3.32 -24.54 -1.55
CA LEU A 220 2.01 -24.96 -1.06
C LEU A 220 1.67 -26.41 -1.46
N PHE A 221 2.08 -26.82 -2.65
CA PHE A 221 1.86 -28.19 -3.12
C PHE A 221 2.54 -29.24 -2.21
N PHE A 222 3.77 -28.95 -1.76
CA PHE A 222 4.50 -29.87 -0.91
C PHE A 222 4.16 -29.74 0.57
N ARG A 223 3.86 -28.52 1.07
CA ARG A 223 3.76 -28.25 2.51
C ARG A 223 2.34 -27.99 3.01
N SER A 224 1.46 -27.41 2.23
CA SER A 224 0.13 -26.97 2.68
C SER A 224 -0.92 -27.01 1.57
N ARG A 225 -1.21 -28.21 1.07
CA ARG A 225 -2.20 -28.43 -0.02
C ARG A 225 -3.60 -27.87 0.27
N ILE A 226 -3.90 -27.59 1.54
CA ILE A 226 -5.18 -27.00 1.94
C ILE A 226 -5.37 -25.58 1.41
N LEU A 227 -4.27 -24.84 1.20
CA LEU A 227 -4.26 -23.47 0.72
C LEU A 227 -4.18 -23.36 -0.81
N ILE A 228 -3.98 -24.48 -1.51
CA ILE A 228 -3.90 -24.46 -2.99
C ILE A 228 -5.27 -24.19 -3.58
N LEU A 229 -5.32 -23.22 -4.48
CA LEU A 229 -6.47 -22.97 -5.33
C LEU A 229 -6.57 -24.07 -6.40
N ASN A 230 -7.72 -24.74 -6.44
CA ASN A 230 -8.07 -25.54 -7.61
C ASN A 230 -8.89 -24.66 -8.57
N PRO A 231 -8.38 -24.29 -9.75
CA PRO A 231 -9.09 -23.41 -10.68
C PRO A 231 -10.48 -23.92 -11.04
N LEU A 232 -10.63 -25.24 -11.23
CA LEU A 232 -11.90 -25.87 -11.57
C LEU A 232 -12.96 -25.77 -10.45
N LYS A 233 -12.53 -25.51 -9.22
CA LYS A 233 -13.40 -25.39 -8.04
C LYS A 233 -13.46 -23.97 -7.47
N ILE A 234 -13.03 -22.95 -8.24
CA ILE A 234 -13.00 -21.57 -7.77
C ILE A 234 -14.39 -21.06 -7.36
N PHE A 235 -15.43 -21.49 -8.06
CA PHE A 235 -16.83 -21.15 -7.77
C PHE A 235 -17.47 -22.05 -6.71
N SER A 236 -16.80 -23.13 -6.29
CA SER A 236 -17.34 -24.06 -5.26
C SER A 236 -17.15 -23.46 -3.86
N ILE A 237 -18.01 -22.51 -3.52
CA ILE A 237 -18.05 -21.79 -2.25
C ILE A 237 -19.44 -22.00 -1.66
N SER A 238 -19.54 -22.45 -0.41
CA SER A 238 -20.82 -22.71 0.24
C SER A 238 -21.65 -21.44 0.46
N LYS A 239 -22.97 -21.58 0.49
CA LYS A 239 -23.89 -20.49 0.79
C LYS A 239 -23.54 -19.79 2.10
N LEU A 240 -23.07 -20.54 3.12
CA LEU A 240 -22.65 -19.99 4.40
C LEU A 240 -21.50 -18.95 4.25
N VAL A 241 -20.44 -19.30 3.51
CA VAL A 241 -19.31 -18.38 3.30
C VAL A 241 -19.76 -17.19 2.48
N TRP A 242 -20.60 -17.36 1.46
CA TRP A 242 -21.16 -16.25 0.69
C TRP A 242 -22.04 -15.32 1.56
N ILE A 243 -22.85 -15.85 2.46
CA ILE A 243 -23.62 -15.05 3.42
C ILE A 243 -22.68 -14.24 4.33
N GLN A 244 -21.63 -14.89 4.86
CA GLN A 244 -20.65 -14.22 5.71
C GLN A 244 -19.87 -13.10 4.99
N ILE A 245 -19.58 -13.28 3.70
CA ILE A 245 -18.98 -12.23 2.85
C ILE A 245 -20.03 -11.17 2.50
N GLY A 246 -21.24 -11.58 2.11
CA GLY A 246 -22.34 -10.67 1.75
C GLY A 246 -22.74 -9.75 2.91
N ASN A 247 -22.75 -10.27 4.14
CA ASN A 247 -22.99 -9.45 5.34
C ASN A 247 -21.90 -8.37 5.56
N ARG A 248 -20.80 -8.46 4.82
CA ARG A 248 -19.68 -7.49 4.83
C ARG A 248 -19.56 -6.70 3.53
N PHE A 249 -20.54 -6.76 2.65
CA PHE A 249 -20.50 -6.07 1.36
C PHE A 249 -20.41 -4.54 1.53
N SER A 250 -21.14 -3.97 2.49
CA SER A 250 -21.01 -2.56 2.86
C SER A 250 -19.58 -2.20 3.30
N THR A 251 -18.93 -3.09 4.03
CA THR A 251 -17.51 -2.94 4.42
C THR A 251 -16.60 -2.84 3.20
N PHE A 252 -16.86 -3.68 2.20
CA PHE A 252 -16.09 -3.66 0.96
C PHE A 252 -16.24 -2.33 0.22
N ILE A 253 -17.45 -1.84 0.05
CA ILE A 253 -17.73 -0.54 -0.59
C ILE A 253 -17.00 0.58 0.17
N LEU A 254 -17.17 0.64 1.49
CA LEU A 254 -16.56 1.69 2.33
C LEU A 254 -15.03 1.63 2.29
N ALA A 255 -14.43 0.44 2.34
CA ALA A 255 -12.98 0.26 2.23
C ALA A 255 -12.45 0.68 0.86
N THR A 256 -13.21 0.41 -0.20
CA THR A 256 -12.91 0.87 -1.56
C THR A 256 -12.93 2.39 -1.66
N ILE A 257 -13.97 3.05 -1.10
CA ILE A 257 -14.05 4.52 -1.04
C ILE A 257 -12.83 5.08 -0.30
N GLY A 258 -12.49 4.54 0.86
CA GLY A 258 -11.30 4.96 1.61
C GLY A 258 -10.01 4.83 0.79
N SER A 259 -9.84 3.71 0.07
CA SER A 259 -8.67 3.47 -0.80
C SER A 259 -8.61 4.48 -1.96
N ILE A 260 -9.74 4.75 -2.61
CA ILE A 260 -9.83 5.76 -3.68
C ILE A 260 -9.47 7.14 -3.14
N CYS A 261 -10.02 7.56 -2.00
CA CYS A 261 -9.69 8.84 -1.38
C CYS A 261 -8.17 8.99 -1.12
N VAL A 262 -7.52 7.94 -0.63
CA VAL A 262 -6.06 7.95 -0.39
C VAL A 262 -5.29 8.13 -1.70
N SER A 263 -5.62 7.36 -2.73
CA SER A 263 -4.94 7.43 -4.02
C SER A 263 -5.18 8.76 -4.75
N THR A 264 -6.37 9.35 -4.60
CA THR A 264 -6.73 10.62 -5.26
C THR A 264 -5.97 11.84 -4.71
N ARG A 265 -5.40 11.77 -3.50
CA ARG A 265 -4.61 12.86 -2.90
C ARG A 265 -3.47 13.33 -3.79
N PHE A 266 -2.82 12.42 -4.49
CA PHE A 266 -1.74 12.74 -5.41
C PHE A 266 -2.20 13.72 -6.50
N ILE A 267 -3.38 13.48 -7.07
CA ILE A 267 -3.97 14.36 -8.11
C ILE A 267 -4.26 15.75 -7.53
N PHE A 268 -4.84 15.83 -6.32
CA PHE A 268 -5.12 17.11 -5.68
C PHE A 268 -3.86 17.92 -5.39
N TRP A 269 -2.76 17.27 -4.97
CA TRP A 269 -1.50 17.96 -4.77
C TRP A 269 -0.92 18.51 -6.08
N ASN A 270 -1.04 17.79 -7.18
CA ASN A 270 -0.60 18.27 -8.48
C ASN A 270 -1.44 19.45 -9.00
N ILE A 271 -2.75 19.48 -8.68
CA ILE A 271 -3.61 20.63 -9.02
C ILE A 271 -3.24 21.86 -8.18
N GLY A 272 -2.98 21.71 -6.87
CA GLY A 272 -2.63 22.83 -6.00
C GLY A 272 -1.25 23.39 -6.22
N TYR A 273 -0.31 22.53 -6.59
CA TYR A 273 1.10 22.86 -6.82
C TYR A 273 1.53 22.40 -8.23
N GLU A 274 1.00 23.11 -9.22
CA GLU A 274 1.37 22.95 -10.62
C GLU A 274 2.86 23.19 -10.87
N THR A 275 3.34 22.79 -12.03
CA THR A 275 4.72 22.99 -12.45
C THR A 275 5.12 24.47 -12.34
N GLY A 276 6.25 24.73 -11.67
CA GLY A 276 6.77 26.07 -11.41
C GLY A 276 6.19 26.78 -10.17
N ARG A 277 5.23 26.16 -9.44
CA ARG A 277 4.70 26.68 -8.16
C ARG A 277 5.41 26.15 -6.92
N ILE A 278 6.24 25.12 -7.07
CA ILE A 278 7.15 24.66 -6.03
C ILE A 278 8.49 25.27 -6.31
N GLY A 279 9.03 25.97 -5.35
CA GLY A 279 10.32 26.57 -5.50
C GLY A 279 10.27 28.10 -5.50
N SER A 280 11.43 28.70 -5.18
CA SER A 280 11.61 30.15 -5.14
C SER A 280 11.60 30.78 -6.53
N ASN A 281 11.94 30.01 -7.56
CA ASN A 281 12.02 30.45 -8.94
C ASN A 281 11.13 29.57 -9.85
N PRO A 282 10.14 30.17 -10.55
CA PRO A 282 9.30 29.44 -11.52
C PRO A 282 10.09 28.77 -12.65
N ASP A 283 11.26 29.29 -13.00
CA ASP A 283 12.14 28.71 -14.02
C ASP A 283 12.74 27.35 -13.61
N PHE A 284 12.63 26.94 -12.37
CA PHE A 284 13.01 25.59 -11.94
C PHE A 284 12.03 24.52 -12.40
N HIS A 285 10.84 24.91 -12.87
CA HIS A 285 9.80 23.97 -13.33
C HIS A 285 9.51 22.80 -12.36
N LEU A 286 9.72 23.03 -11.07
CA LEU A 286 9.48 22.02 -10.04
C LEU A 286 7.98 21.83 -9.80
N SER A 287 7.51 20.58 -9.70
CA SER A 287 6.11 20.22 -9.46
C SER A 287 5.95 19.33 -8.23
N ALA A 288 4.73 19.25 -7.68
CA ALA A 288 4.42 18.34 -6.59
C ALA A 288 4.72 16.87 -6.96
N ALA A 289 4.50 16.47 -8.21
CA ALA A 289 4.77 15.12 -8.68
C ALA A 289 6.25 14.74 -8.55
N ASN A 290 7.17 15.68 -8.84
CA ASN A 290 8.61 15.43 -8.70
C ASN A 290 8.99 15.09 -7.25
N ILE A 291 8.42 15.81 -6.28
CA ILE A 291 8.72 15.64 -4.86
C ILE A 291 7.98 14.42 -4.27
N LEU A 292 6.68 14.29 -4.56
CA LEU A 292 5.84 13.21 -4.03
C LEU A 292 6.25 11.84 -4.56
N GLY A 293 6.72 11.76 -5.81
CA GLY A 293 7.22 10.51 -6.38
C GLY A 293 8.35 9.92 -5.55
N ILE A 294 9.39 10.71 -5.28
CA ILE A 294 10.57 10.25 -4.52
C ILE A 294 10.25 10.12 -3.02
N SER A 295 9.57 11.10 -2.40
CA SER A 295 9.21 11.00 -0.98
C SER A 295 8.31 9.81 -0.69
N GLY A 296 7.36 9.51 -1.60
CA GLY A 296 6.50 8.33 -1.51
C GLY A 296 7.25 7.02 -1.61
N MET A 297 8.29 6.91 -2.45
CA MET A 297 9.13 5.71 -2.54
C MET A 297 9.86 5.46 -1.22
N PHE A 298 10.50 6.47 -0.64
CA PHE A 298 11.15 6.34 0.68
C PHE A 298 10.12 5.97 1.75
N PHE A 299 9.01 6.66 1.80
CA PHE A 299 7.96 6.36 2.76
C PHE A 299 7.46 4.91 2.66
N ASN A 300 7.23 4.39 1.46
CA ASN A 300 6.75 3.03 1.24
C ASN A 300 7.71 1.97 1.78
N ILE A 301 9.04 2.20 1.72
CA ILE A 301 10.03 1.29 2.31
C ILE A 301 9.85 1.20 3.83
N PHE A 302 9.58 2.31 4.50
CA PHE A 302 9.42 2.36 5.95
C PHE A 302 8.00 2.02 6.42
N TRP A 303 6.99 2.19 5.56
CA TRP A 303 5.60 1.86 5.83
C TRP A 303 5.32 0.36 5.99
N THR A 304 6.29 -0.47 5.75
CA THR A 304 6.18 -1.94 5.69
C THR A 304 5.74 -2.61 7.00
N THR A 305 5.86 -1.92 8.14
CA THR A 305 5.28 -2.36 9.41
C THR A 305 3.77 -2.62 9.29
N PHE A 306 3.05 -1.84 8.48
CA PHE A 306 1.62 -1.99 8.21
C PHE A 306 1.26 -3.40 7.71
N GLU A 307 2.07 -3.98 6.84
CA GLU A 307 1.84 -5.33 6.29
C GLU A 307 1.91 -6.41 7.37
N SER A 308 2.79 -6.23 8.37
CA SER A 308 2.89 -7.17 9.48
C SER A 308 1.70 -7.11 10.44
N ILE A 309 1.04 -5.97 10.58
CA ILE A 309 -0.10 -5.80 11.48
C ILE A 309 -1.24 -6.73 11.10
N ASN A 310 -1.60 -6.77 9.81
CA ASN A 310 -2.68 -7.61 9.31
C ASN A 310 -2.43 -9.11 9.61
N ALA A 311 -1.21 -9.58 9.31
CA ALA A 311 -0.83 -10.96 9.54
C ALA A 311 -0.79 -11.29 11.05
N ASN A 312 -0.21 -10.42 11.87
CA ASN A 312 -0.14 -10.62 13.32
C ASN A 312 -1.52 -10.67 13.96
N VAL A 313 -2.43 -9.79 13.56
CA VAL A 313 -3.81 -9.83 14.07
C VAL A 313 -4.51 -11.13 13.66
N ALA A 314 -4.36 -11.59 12.41
CA ALA A 314 -4.93 -12.85 11.99
C ALA A 314 -4.34 -14.05 12.77
N ILE A 315 -3.01 -14.08 12.99
CA ILE A 315 -2.30 -15.17 13.65
C ILE A 315 -2.56 -15.19 15.17
N PHE A 316 -2.44 -14.06 15.84
CA PHE A 316 -2.41 -13.99 17.30
C PHE A 316 -3.75 -13.61 17.92
N VAL A 317 -4.63 -12.91 17.20
CA VAL A 317 -5.95 -12.53 17.66
C VAL A 317 -7.02 -13.36 16.99
N GLY A 318 -7.06 -13.41 15.67
CA GLY A 318 -8.08 -14.13 14.91
C GLY A 318 -8.15 -15.61 15.24
N ARG A 319 -7.01 -16.31 15.33
CA ARG A 319 -6.99 -17.75 15.70
C ARG A 319 -7.54 -18.01 17.11
N GLU A 320 -7.20 -17.15 18.07
CA GLU A 320 -7.69 -17.30 19.45
C GLU A 320 -9.20 -17.02 19.53
N LEU A 321 -9.71 -16.05 18.76
CA LEU A 321 -11.15 -15.80 18.65
C LEU A 321 -11.88 -16.99 18.02
N GLY A 322 -11.31 -17.60 16.97
CA GLY A 322 -11.84 -18.82 16.37
C GLY A 322 -11.93 -20.00 17.35
N ASN A 323 -10.96 -20.11 18.26
CA ASN A 323 -10.93 -21.11 19.33
C ASN A 323 -11.79 -20.75 20.57
N ASN A 324 -12.55 -19.63 20.52
CA ASN A 324 -13.31 -19.09 21.66
C ASN A 324 -12.45 -18.68 22.87
N ASN A 325 -11.15 -18.47 22.67
CA ASN A 325 -10.23 -18.06 23.75
C ASN A 325 -10.12 -16.52 23.80
N TYR A 326 -11.20 -15.88 24.24
CA TYR A 326 -11.36 -14.42 24.21
C TYR A 326 -10.35 -13.68 25.08
N GLU A 327 -10.00 -14.23 26.25
CA GLU A 327 -9.06 -13.55 27.17
C GLU A 327 -7.65 -13.51 26.57
N LYS A 328 -7.20 -14.60 25.99
CA LYS A 328 -5.90 -14.65 25.32
C LYS A 328 -5.87 -13.77 24.06
N ALA A 329 -6.99 -13.71 23.31
CA ALA A 329 -7.13 -12.81 22.17
C ALA A 329 -7.00 -11.34 22.60
N LYS A 330 -7.63 -10.93 23.71
CA LYS A 330 -7.52 -9.58 24.28
C LYS A 330 -6.11 -9.28 24.78
N GLN A 331 -5.45 -10.23 25.43
CA GLN A 331 -4.06 -10.07 25.88
C GLN A 331 -3.14 -9.88 24.68
N ASN A 332 -3.18 -10.77 23.68
CA ASN A 332 -2.38 -10.64 22.47
C ASN A 332 -2.64 -9.30 21.76
N ALA A 333 -3.90 -8.85 21.70
CA ALA A 333 -4.27 -7.59 21.10
C ALA A 333 -3.61 -6.37 21.79
N LYS A 334 -3.55 -6.38 23.12
CA LYS A 334 -2.85 -5.35 23.89
C LYS A 334 -1.35 -5.38 23.62
N GLU A 335 -0.73 -6.55 23.72
CA GLU A 335 0.71 -6.73 23.51
C GLU A 335 1.15 -6.30 22.10
N LEU A 336 0.35 -6.61 21.07
CA LEU A 336 0.62 -6.22 19.68
C LEU A 336 0.61 -4.70 19.48
N GLN A 337 -0.19 -3.94 20.24
CA GLN A 337 -0.20 -2.48 20.13
C GLN A 337 1.17 -1.88 20.46
N GLY A 338 1.73 -2.25 21.61
CA GLY A 338 3.06 -1.77 22.01
C GLY A 338 4.18 -2.32 21.12
N PHE A 339 4.07 -3.58 20.69
CA PHE A 339 5.02 -4.20 19.79
C PHE A 339 5.11 -3.42 18.46
N HIS A 340 3.97 -3.19 17.78
CA HIS A 340 3.96 -2.45 16.51
C HIS A 340 4.39 -0.99 16.69
N LEU A 341 4.01 -0.36 17.80
CA LEU A 341 4.46 1.01 18.11
C LEU A 341 5.99 1.09 18.22
N THR A 342 6.63 0.11 18.87
CA THR A 342 8.09 0.08 18.98
C THR A 342 8.76 0.01 17.60
N PHE A 343 8.26 -0.85 16.72
CA PHE A 343 8.76 -0.92 15.34
C PHE A 343 8.54 0.38 14.58
N ALA A 344 7.35 0.99 14.72
CA ALA A 344 7.04 2.25 14.09
C ALA A 344 7.93 3.41 14.57
N LEU A 345 8.29 3.43 15.85
CA LEU A 345 9.23 4.41 16.40
C LEU A 345 10.63 4.21 15.81
N VAL A 346 11.11 2.98 15.72
CA VAL A 346 12.42 2.67 15.12
C VAL A 346 12.45 3.08 13.66
N LEU A 347 11.48 2.62 12.85
CA LEU A 347 11.44 2.93 11.42
C LEU A 347 11.17 4.41 11.14
N GLY A 348 10.30 5.06 11.94
CA GLY A 348 10.07 6.49 11.86
C GLY A 348 11.33 7.31 12.18
N SER A 349 12.10 6.90 13.21
CA SER A 349 13.37 7.54 13.55
C SER A 349 14.43 7.34 12.44
N LEU A 350 14.47 6.17 11.82
CA LEU A 350 15.36 5.92 10.68
C LEU A 350 14.98 6.80 9.48
N LEU A 351 13.67 6.91 9.16
CA LEU A 351 13.20 7.78 8.08
C LEU A 351 13.47 9.25 8.39
N PHE A 352 13.30 9.68 9.65
CA PHE A 352 13.65 11.02 10.10
C PHE A 352 15.15 11.30 9.91
N SER A 353 16.02 10.39 10.32
CA SER A 353 17.47 10.51 10.12
C SER A 353 17.84 10.56 8.64
N LEU A 354 17.18 9.74 7.81
CA LEU A 354 17.37 9.72 6.38
C LEU A 354 17.00 11.07 5.73
N SER A 355 15.96 11.76 6.24
CA SER A 355 15.55 13.06 5.68
C SER A 355 16.68 14.09 5.72
N PHE A 356 17.55 14.07 6.73
CA PHE A 356 18.73 14.93 6.77
C PHE A 356 19.86 14.47 5.85
N ALA A 357 19.98 13.16 5.60
CA ALA A 357 20.97 12.65 4.67
C ALA A 357 20.63 12.95 3.20
N ILE A 358 19.36 13.19 2.89
CA ILE A 358 18.87 13.44 1.52
C ILE A 358 19.54 14.68 0.89
N GLU A 359 19.86 15.70 1.65
CA GLU A 359 20.57 16.89 1.15
C GLU A 359 21.90 16.57 0.46
N HIS A 360 22.52 15.43 0.80
CA HIS A 360 23.77 14.95 0.22
C HIS A 360 23.59 13.97 -0.94
N MET A 361 22.33 13.57 -1.24
CA MET A 361 22.00 12.57 -2.26
C MET A 361 21.71 13.21 -3.63
N THR A 362 22.71 13.90 -4.19
CA THR A 362 22.58 14.61 -5.48
C THR A 362 22.16 13.71 -6.64
N PHE A 363 22.38 12.39 -6.56
CA PHE A 363 21.93 11.44 -7.57
C PHE A 363 20.40 11.41 -7.73
N LEU A 364 19.63 11.80 -6.70
CA LEU A 364 18.17 11.85 -6.75
C LEU A 364 17.65 12.96 -7.67
N THR A 365 18.46 13.96 -7.96
CA THR A 365 18.08 15.09 -8.81
C THR A 365 18.29 14.84 -10.29
N LYS A 366 19.01 13.77 -10.70
CA LYS A 366 19.39 13.53 -12.10
C LYS A 366 18.21 13.61 -13.07
N GLY A 367 17.16 12.82 -12.82
CA GLY A 367 16.00 12.79 -13.71
C GLY A 367 15.27 14.13 -13.81
N TYR A 368 15.19 14.87 -12.71
CA TYR A 368 14.64 16.21 -12.69
C TYR A 368 15.54 17.21 -13.46
N LEU A 369 16.85 17.15 -13.28
CA LEU A 369 17.79 18.04 -13.98
C LEU A 369 17.84 17.75 -15.48
N GLU A 370 17.72 16.52 -15.92
CA GLU A 370 17.60 16.18 -17.35
C GLU A 370 16.32 16.78 -17.96
N GLN A 371 15.19 16.64 -17.26
CA GLN A 371 13.93 17.28 -17.66
C GLN A 371 14.05 18.80 -17.70
N LEU A 372 14.65 19.43 -16.69
CA LEU A 372 14.88 20.88 -16.65
C LEU A 372 15.74 21.34 -17.83
N LYS A 373 16.80 20.61 -18.17
CA LYS A 373 17.68 20.90 -19.29
C LYS A 373 16.94 20.88 -20.63
N GLU A 374 16.05 19.92 -20.84
CA GLU A 374 15.22 19.84 -22.05
C GLU A 374 14.27 21.05 -22.17
N ILE A 375 13.74 21.54 -21.03
CA ILE A 375 12.78 22.66 -21.01
C ILE A 375 13.47 24.00 -21.23
N VAL A 376 14.56 24.30 -20.47
CA VAL A 376 15.16 25.64 -20.45
C VAL A 376 16.31 25.85 -21.45
N GLY A 377 16.80 24.77 -22.06
CA GLY A 377 17.97 24.78 -22.94
C GLY A 377 19.31 24.84 -22.21
N ASN A 378 20.40 24.50 -22.92
CA ASN A 378 21.73 24.31 -22.34
C ASN A 378 22.28 25.51 -21.58
N GLU A 379 22.17 26.74 -22.16
CA GLU A 379 22.75 27.96 -21.58
C GLU A 379 22.09 28.33 -20.25
N LYS A 380 20.75 28.38 -20.24
CA LYS A 380 19.99 28.70 -19.02
C LYS A 380 20.08 27.58 -17.96
N PHE A 381 20.19 26.33 -18.39
CA PHE A 381 20.37 25.19 -17.49
C PHE A 381 21.65 25.29 -16.67
N GLU A 382 22.79 25.62 -17.27
CA GLU A 382 24.07 25.73 -16.56
C GLU A 382 24.03 26.79 -15.44
N LEU A 383 23.22 27.84 -15.60
CA LEU A 383 23.02 28.89 -14.60
C LEU A 383 22.12 28.39 -13.43
N LEU A 384 21.11 27.59 -13.73
CA LEU A 384 20.05 27.21 -12.77
C LEU A 384 20.31 25.88 -12.05
N LYS A 385 21.08 24.96 -12.62
CA LYS A 385 21.19 23.57 -12.18
C LYS A 385 21.54 23.39 -10.69
N ASN A 386 22.45 24.22 -10.15
CA ASN A 386 22.91 24.08 -8.77
C ASN A 386 21.81 24.53 -7.78
N ASP A 387 21.16 25.65 -8.06
CA ASP A 387 20.10 26.17 -7.20
C ASP A 387 18.84 25.31 -7.30
N ALA A 388 18.48 24.88 -8.50
CA ALA A 388 17.36 23.98 -8.74
C ALA A 388 17.57 22.62 -8.05
N SER A 389 18.79 22.07 -8.12
CA SER A 389 19.14 20.82 -7.41
C SER A 389 19.03 20.98 -5.90
N LYS A 390 19.57 22.06 -5.35
CA LYS A 390 19.50 22.36 -3.92
C LYS A 390 18.06 22.50 -3.44
N GLU A 391 17.25 23.26 -4.16
CA GLU A 391 15.85 23.49 -3.81
C GLU A 391 15.01 22.21 -3.91
N TYR A 392 15.28 21.36 -4.91
CA TYR A 392 14.67 20.04 -5.03
C TYR A 392 14.93 19.19 -3.78
N LEU A 393 16.20 19.07 -3.37
CA LEU A 393 16.58 18.25 -2.21
C LEU A 393 16.04 18.82 -0.90
N GLU A 394 15.99 20.14 -0.76
CA GLU A 394 15.40 20.79 0.40
C GLU A 394 13.89 20.53 0.50
N ASN A 395 13.15 20.70 -0.59
CA ASN A 395 11.72 20.38 -0.63
C ASN A 395 11.48 18.88 -0.33
N LEU A 396 12.31 17.99 -0.86
CA LEU A 396 12.22 16.56 -0.59
C LEU A 396 12.46 16.23 0.89
N LYS A 397 13.50 16.80 1.52
CA LYS A 397 13.79 16.68 2.94
C LYS A 397 12.58 17.06 3.80
N TRP A 398 12.05 18.25 3.60
CA TRP A 398 10.95 18.78 4.39
C TRP A 398 9.61 18.08 4.11
N THR A 399 9.45 17.45 2.96
CA THR A 399 8.28 16.61 2.65
C THR A 399 8.33 15.26 3.35
N ILE A 400 9.51 14.67 3.55
CA ILE A 400 9.69 13.40 4.27
C ILE A 400 9.53 13.59 5.80
N TRP A 401 9.87 14.76 6.31
CA TRP A 401 9.82 15.05 7.73
C TRP A 401 8.45 14.75 8.37
N PRO A 402 7.31 15.28 7.89
CA PRO A 402 5.99 14.95 8.45
C PRO A 402 5.62 13.47 8.32
N LEU A 403 6.09 12.76 7.31
CA LEU A 403 5.86 11.33 7.16
C LEU A 403 6.54 10.53 8.27
N SER A 404 7.73 10.94 8.69
CA SER A 404 8.51 10.23 9.69
C SER A 404 7.90 10.31 11.10
N TRP A 405 7.50 11.49 11.57
CA TRP A 405 6.95 11.62 12.93
C TRP A 405 5.47 11.25 13.04
N ASN A 406 4.71 11.26 11.93
CA ASN A 406 3.35 10.73 11.92
C ASN A 406 3.30 9.18 11.92
N MET A 407 4.35 8.50 11.51
CA MET A 407 4.37 7.03 11.42
C MET A 407 3.97 6.32 12.73
N PRO A 408 4.49 6.67 13.92
CA PRO A 408 4.06 6.04 15.15
C PRO A 408 2.58 6.27 15.48
N LEU A 409 2.04 7.45 15.14
CA LEU A 409 0.63 7.78 15.34
C LEU A 409 -0.26 6.94 14.43
N TRP A 410 0.11 6.81 13.16
CA TRP A 410 -0.59 5.98 12.20
C TRP A 410 -0.61 4.51 12.61
N ILE A 411 0.53 3.94 12.95
CA ILE A 411 0.65 2.55 13.36
C ILE A 411 -0.14 2.28 14.65
N TRP A 412 -0.19 3.23 15.58
CA TRP A 412 -0.98 3.10 16.80
C TRP A 412 -2.47 2.94 16.52
N TYR A 413 -3.10 3.84 15.76
CA TYR A 413 -4.53 3.73 15.48
C TYR A 413 -4.84 2.61 14.48
N ILE A 414 -3.97 2.36 13.51
CA ILE A 414 -4.14 1.27 12.55
C ILE A 414 -4.12 -0.09 13.25
N THR A 415 -3.22 -0.31 14.21
CA THR A 415 -3.21 -1.57 14.96
C THR A 415 -4.56 -1.81 15.65
N LYS A 416 -5.16 -0.79 16.27
CA LYS A 416 -6.50 -0.88 16.87
C LYS A 416 -7.59 -1.12 15.83
N SER A 417 -7.53 -0.42 14.71
CA SER A 417 -8.41 -0.61 13.56
C SER A 417 -8.39 -2.09 13.11
N ARG A 418 -7.20 -2.68 12.95
CA ARG A 418 -7.07 -4.08 12.50
C ARG A 418 -7.52 -5.09 13.56
N ILE A 419 -7.31 -4.81 14.85
CA ILE A 419 -7.84 -5.65 15.93
C ILE A 419 -9.37 -5.64 15.92
N ILE A 420 -10.01 -4.49 15.81
CA ILE A 420 -11.47 -4.36 15.71
C ILE A 420 -11.99 -5.12 14.48
N SER A 421 -11.31 -5.00 13.35
CA SER A 421 -11.64 -5.72 12.12
C SER A 421 -11.47 -7.23 12.27
N GLY A 422 -10.38 -7.68 12.90
CA GLY A 422 -10.09 -9.09 13.18
C GLY A 422 -11.15 -9.75 14.05
N GLY A 423 -11.81 -8.99 14.92
CA GLY A 423 -12.95 -9.40 15.71
C GLY A 423 -14.31 -9.35 14.98
N GLY A 424 -14.32 -9.08 13.67
CA GLY A 424 -15.51 -9.09 12.83
C GLY A 424 -16.30 -7.77 12.76
N ARG A 425 -15.80 -6.69 13.37
CA ARG A 425 -16.41 -5.36 13.31
C ARG A 425 -15.81 -4.50 12.20
N THR A 426 -15.54 -5.11 11.05
CA THR A 426 -14.90 -4.48 9.89
C THR A 426 -15.71 -3.30 9.34
N ASN A 427 -17.05 -3.37 9.37
CA ASN A 427 -17.94 -2.32 8.89
C ASN A 427 -17.74 -0.98 9.64
N ILE A 428 -17.56 -1.01 10.96
CA ILE A 428 -17.31 0.21 11.75
C ILE A 428 -15.99 0.85 11.33
N VAL A 429 -14.95 0.04 11.19
CA VAL A 429 -13.62 0.51 10.78
C VAL A 429 -13.65 1.09 9.37
N SER A 430 -14.25 0.38 8.41
CA SER A 430 -14.33 0.86 7.03
C SER A 430 -15.19 2.11 6.89
N LEU A 431 -16.23 2.27 7.72
CA LEU A 431 -17.02 3.51 7.78
C LEU A 431 -16.15 4.69 8.22
N VAL A 432 -15.37 4.49 9.29
CA VAL A 432 -14.46 5.55 9.79
C VAL A 432 -13.37 5.87 8.76
N ASP A 433 -12.81 4.86 8.11
CA ASP A 433 -11.79 5.05 7.07
C ASP A 433 -12.36 5.80 5.85
N ALA A 434 -13.58 5.46 5.41
CA ALA A 434 -14.26 6.16 4.31
C ALA A 434 -14.61 7.62 4.67
N CYS A 435 -15.23 7.85 5.83
CA CYS A 435 -15.57 9.20 6.30
C CYS A 435 -14.32 10.06 6.47
N SER A 436 -13.28 9.52 7.09
CA SER A 436 -12.02 10.25 7.26
C SER A 436 -11.32 10.51 5.92
N GLY A 437 -11.41 9.60 4.96
CA GLY A 437 -10.91 9.80 3.60
C GLY A 437 -11.61 10.96 2.89
N LEU A 438 -12.94 11.02 2.96
CA LEU A 438 -13.73 12.11 2.39
C LEU A 438 -13.42 13.46 3.07
N ILE A 439 -13.32 13.49 4.41
CA ILE A 439 -12.93 14.69 5.16
C ILE A 439 -11.53 15.15 4.72
N GLN A 440 -10.59 14.24 4.49
CA GLN A 440 -9.25 14.57 4.04
C GLN A 440 -9.22 15.09 2.59
N ILE A 441 -10.11 14.61 1.71
CA ILE A 441 -10.27 15.22 0.37
C ILE A 441 -10.81 16.64 0.50
N GLY A 442 -11.80 16.89 1.36
CA GLY A 442 -12.26 18.24 1.66
C GLY A 442 -11.14 19.13 2.24
N TRP A 443 -10.34 18.58 3.16
CA TRP A 443 -9.24 19.32 3.78
C TRP A 443 -8.14 19.69 2.78
N ILE A 444 -7.69 18.76 1.94
CA ILE A 444 -6.71 19.05 0.88
C ILE A 444 -7.25 20.05 -0.14
N SER A 445 -8.56 20.02 -0.42
CA SER A 445 -9.21 21.02 -1.28
C SER A 445 -9.16 22.42 -0.66
N ILE A 446 -9.42 22.54 0.66
CA ILE A 446 -9.28 23.82 1.39
C ILE A 446 -7.83 24.31 1.33
N ILE A 447 -6.87 23.41 1.56
CA ILE A 447 -5.44 23.76 1.47
C ILE A 447 -5.13 24.31 0.07
N ASN A 448 -5.45 23.58 -0.98
CA ASN A 448 -5.04 23.90 -2.34
C ASN A 448 -5.78 25.08 -2.95
N PHE A 449 -7.06 25.26 -2.67
CA PHE A 449 -7.87 26.30 -3.31
C PHE A 449 -8.08 27.55 -2.46
N ILE A 450 -7.83 27.47 -1.13
CA ILE A 450 -7.99 28.61 -0.23
C ILE A 450 -6.67 29.02 0.41
N ILE A 451 -5.96 28.09 1.07
CA ILE A 451 -4.76 28.43 1.84
C ILE A 451 -3.59 28.78 0.92
N VAL A 452 -3.27 27.90 -0.04
CA VAL A 452 -2.12 28.07 -0.95
C VAL A 452 -2.19 29.38 -1.76
N PRO A 453 -3.33 29.73 -2.40
CA PRO A 453 -3.40 30.98 -3.17
C PRO A 453 -3.29 32.26 -2.33
N ASN A 454 -3.73 32.20 -1.05
CA ASN A 454 -3.76 33.39 -0.18
C ASN A 454 -2.51 33.56 0.71
N SER A 455 -1.71 32.50 0.91
CA SER A 455 -0.59 32.53 1.85
C SER A 455 0.77 32.27 1.25
N ASN A 456 0.85 31.92 -0.06
CA ASN A 456 2.09 31.51 -0.73
C ASN A 456 2.90 30.46 0.06
N ILE A 457 2.20 29.58 0.81
CA ILE A 457 2.85 28.57 1.63
C ILE A 457 3.62 27.56 0.78
N ALA A 458 4.87 27.27 1.14
CA ALA A 458 5.68 26.29 0.45
C ALA A 458 5.08 24.86 0.61
N PHE A 459 5.24 24.04 -0.43
CA PHE A 459 4.66 22.70 -0.53
C PHE A 459 4.89 21.81 0.71
N PRO A 460 6.12 21.70 1.29
CA PRO A 460 6.33 20.82 2.44
C PRO A 460 5.51 21.22 3.67
N TRP A 461 5.27 22.52 3.86
CA TRP A 461 4.48 23.02 4.99
C TRP A 461 2.99 22.77 4.77
N ALA A 462 2.47 22.98 3.57
CA ALA A 462 1.09 22.61 3.23
C ALA A 462 0.87 21.11 3.40
N TYR A 463 1.83 20.30 2.99
CA TYR A 463 1.83 18.85 3.16
C TYR A 463 1.85 18.44 4.65
N SER A 464 2.61 19.15 5.48
CA SER A 464 2.63 18.94 6.93
C SER A 464 1.29 19.30 7.60
N ILE A 465 0.68 20.43 7.21
CA ILE A 465 -0.65 20.86 7.69
C ILE A 465 -1.73 19.83 7.31
N PHE A 466 -1.62 19.22 6.14
CA PHE A 466 -2.55 18.17 5.73
C PHE A 466 -2.57 17.00 6.73
N PHE A 467 -1.42 16.53 7.19
CA PHE A 467 -1.34 15.40 8.13
C PHE A 467 -1.76 15.70 9.56
N LEU A 468 -1.95 16.97 9.94
CA LEU A 468 -2.56 17.32 11.22
C LEU A 468 -3.96 16.73 11.36
N SER A 469 -4.69 16.53 10.25
CA SER A 469 -5.99 15.87 10.25
C SER A 469 -5.95 14.42 10.74
N ASP A 470 -4.83 13.72 10.58
CA ASP A 470 -4.68 12.32 11.01
C ASP A 470 -4.56 12.19 12.54
N ILE A 471 -4.14 13.24 13.25
CA ILE A 471 -4.05 13.24 14.71
C ILE A 471 -5.42 12.96 15.33
N LEU A 472 -6.50 13.42 14.71
CA LEU A 472 -7.87 13.21 15.19
C LEU A 472 -8.29 11.72 15.15
N LYS A 473 -7.67 10.90 14.31
CA LYS A 473 -7.94 9.47 14.24
C LYS A 473 -7.46 8.71 15.48
N VAL A 474 -6.43 9.20 16.15
CA VAL A 474 -5.87 8.54 17.34
C VAL A 474 -6.90 8.44 18.48
N PRO A 475 -7.48 9.55 19.00
CA PRO A 475 -8.50 9.46 20.04
C PRO A 475 -9.77 8.75 19.55
N LEU A 476 -10.14 8.89 18.28
CA LEU A 476 -11.30 8.22 17.71
C LEU A 476 -11.17 6.69 17.79
N PHE A 477 -10.06 6.14 17.32
CA PHE A 477 -9.84 4.69 17.39
C PHE A 477 -9.58 4.20 18.82
N GLU A 478 -9.06 5.05 19.71
CA GLU A 478 -8.98 4.73 21.14
C GLU A 478 -10.37 4.53 21.76
N ILE A 479 -11.28 5.44 21.49
CA ILE A 479 -12.67 5.38 21.97
C ILE A 479 -13.38 4.15 21.37
N LEU A 480 -13.24 3.91 20.06
CA LEU A 480 -13.83 2.76 19.39
C LEU A 480 -13.31 1.43 19.94
N TYR A 481 -12.00 1.31 20.15
CA TYR A 481 -11.40 0.12 20.71
C TYR A 481 -11.92 -0.24 22.10
N ARG A 482 -12.22 0.77 22.93
CA ARG A 482 -12.77 0.59 24.28
C ARG A 482 -14.27 0.32 24.28
N LYS A 483 -15.05 0.99 23.43
CA LYS A 483 -16.52 0.93 23.41
C LYS A 483 -17.07 -0.22 22.56
N VAL A 484 -16.40 -0.59 21.48
CA VAL A 484 -16.86 -1.65 20.58
C VAL A 484 -16.55 -3.03 21.16
N ARG A 485 -17.56 -3.89 21.28
CA ARG A 485 -17.36 -5.31 21.62
C ARG A 485 -16.81 -6.04 20.40
N TRP A 486 -15.49 -5.91 20.17
CA TRP A 486 -14.81 -6.48 19.01
C TRP A 486 -14.44 -7.96 19.18
N ALA A 487 -14.19 -8.43 20.41
CA ALA A 487 -13.80 -9.83 20.66
C ALA A 487 -15.01 -10.75 20.43
N LYS A 488 -15.20 -11.20 19.17
CA LYS A 488 -16.31 -12.06 18.75
C LYS A 488 -15.82 -13.18 17.83
N ASN A 489 -16.39 -14.36 18.00
CA ASN A 489 -16.21 -15.46 17.04
C ASN A 489 -17.26 -15.32 15.91
N ILE A 490 -16.80 -14.95 14.70
CA ILE A 490 -17.66 -14.74 13.54
C ILE A 490 -17.88 -15.99 12.69
N THR A 491 -17.21 -17.09 13.02
CA THR A 491 -17.37 -18.35 12.29
C THR A 491 -18.73 -19.00 12.57
N MET A 492 -19.37 -18.63 13.69
CA MET A 492 -20.71 -19.07 14.05
C MET A 492 -21.83 -18.19 13.43
N GLU A 493 -21.48 -17.08 12.77
CA GLU A 493 -22.48 -16.28 12.06
C GLU A 493 -23.08 -17.09 10.91
N GLY A 494 -24.40 -17.27 10.91
CA GLY A 494 -25.13 -18.08 9.93
C GLY A 494 -25.41 -19.53 10.37
N THR A 495 -24.72 -20.07 11.39
CA THR A 495 -25.12 -21.37 11.98
C THR A 495 -26.32 -21.20 12.92
N VAL A 496 -26.34 -20.07 13.65
CA VAL A 496 -27.48 -19.71 14.53
C VAL A 496 -28.73 -19.39 13.71
N ALA A 497 -28.60 -18.78 12.52
CA ALA A 497 -29.74 -18.55 11.63
C ALA A 497 -30.38 -19.86 11.15
N LYS A 498 -29.60 -20.91 10.91
CA LYS A 498 -30.13 -22.24 10.55
C LYS A 498 -30.83 -22.97 11.71
N SER A 499 -30.40 -22.70 12.94
CA SER A 499 -31.07 -23.31 14.13
C SER A 499 -32.36 -22.58 14.53
N LEU A 500 -32.65 -21.41 13.94
CA LEU A 500 -33.91 -20.70 14.15
C LEU A 500 -34.90 -20.89 12.96
N GLU A 501 -34.44 -21.51 11.85
CA GLU A 501 -35.27 -21.89 10.69
C GLU A 501 -35.69 -23.40 10.75
N ASN A 502 -35.17 -24.18 11.68
CA ASN A 502 -35.59 -25.52 12.02
C ASN A 502 -36.27 -25.55 13.41
#